data_db45eceb2f7aa4eae02b0abb492bcaad
#
_entry.id   db45eceb2f7aa4eae02b0abb492bcaad
#
_cell.length_a   1.000
_cell.length_b   1.000
_cell.length_c   1.000
_cell.angle_alpha   90.00
_cell.angle_beta   90.00
_cell.angle_gamma   90.00
#
_symmetry.space_group_name_H-M   'P 1'
#
loop_
_entity.id
_entity.type
_entity.pdbx_description
1 polymer ?
#
loop_
_entity_poly.entity_id
_entity_poly.type
_entity_poly.pdbx_seq_one_letter_code
_entity_poly.pdbx_strand_id
1 'polypeptide(L)'
;VLSATRRAQALNWAAQSTSRYIIEDDYDSEFRLVGKPIPTLQSIDRSERVVYMNTFTKTLASTIRISYMVLPGHLLEEFQKRLSFYSCTVSNFEQYTLASFIEDGYFEKHINRMRNHYRAIRDALLCAIKKSPLASRSTITEESAGLHFILKIDTKLPDQELVKISSSHGLHISCLSEYYHGLKPENHMP
;
A
#
# COMPACT_ATOMS: atom_id res chain seq x y z
N VAL A 1 -7.02 -3.21 -3.48
CA VAL A 1 -7.24 -1.84 -3.99
C VAL A 1 -8.74 -1.58 -4.13
N LEU A 2 -9.23 -0.42 -3.64
CA LEU A 2 -10.64 -0.06 -3.75
C LEU A 2 -11.08 0.08 -5.21
N SER A 3 -12.23 -0.51 -5.57
CA SER A 3 -12.84 -0.35 -6.89
C SER A 3 -13.27 1.11 -7.13
N ALA A 4 -13.41 1.52 -8.39
CA ALA A 4 -13.86 2.88 -8.75
C ALA A 4 -15.20 3.24 -8.06
N THR A 5 -16.13 2.29 -7.99
CA THR A 5 -17.43 2.47 -7.31
C THR A 5 -17.25 2.74 -5.81
N ARG A 6 -16.42 1.95 -5.13
CA ARG A 6 -16.13 2.14 -3.69
C ARG A 6 -15.42 3.47 -3.41
N ARG A 7 -14.54 3.89 -4.30
CA ARG A 7 -13.85 5.19 -4.22
C ARG A 7 -14.84 6.35 -4.31
N ALA A 8 -15.75 6.29 -5.29
CA ALA A 8 -16.82 7.28 -5.43
C ALA A 8 -17.77 7.31 -4.21
N GLN A 9 -18.12 6.14 -3.67
CA GLN A 9 -18.94 6.04 -2.45
C GLN A 9 -18.23 6.67 -1.24
N ALA A 10 -16.93 6.43 -1.06
CA ALA A 10 -16.15 7.01 0.03
C ALA A 10 -16.09 8.54 -0.06
N LEU A 11 -15.82 9.10 -1.26
CA LEU A 11 -15.80 10.54 -1.47
C LEU A 11 -17.19 11.17 -1.24
N ASN A 12 -18.26 10.55 -1.75
CA ASN A 12 -19.61 11.00 -1.49
C ASN A 12 -19.96 10.98 0.00
N TRP A 13 -19.56 9.96 0.72
CA TRP A 13 -19.76 9.89 2.17
C TRP A 13 -19.02 11.02 2.91
N ALA A 14 -17.79 11.32 2.52
CA ALA A 14 -17.02 12.41 3.12
C ALA A 14 -17.63 13.78 2.79
N ALA A 15 -18.10 13.99 1.56
CA ALA A 15 -18.72 15.23 1.11
C ALA A 15 -20.04 15.59 1.82
N GLN A 16 -20.72 14.62 2.43
CA GLN A 16 -22.01 14.84 3.12
C GLN A 16 -21.89 15.60 4.45
N SER A 17 -20.69 15.79 5.00
CA SER A 17 -20.49 16.49 6.26
C SER A 17 -19.15 17.18 6.34
N THR A 18 -19.12 18.36 6.91
CA THR A 18 -17.89 19.12 7.15
C THR A 18 -16.97 18.49 8.21
N SER A 19 -17.48 17.56 9.02
CA SER A 19 -16.72 16.86 10.04
C SER A 19 -16.15 15.51 9.60
N ARG A 20 -16.41 15.09 8.35
CA ARG A 20 -15.90 13.81 7.83
C ARG A 20 -14.69 14.03 6.97
N TYR A 21 -13.67 13.24 7.21
CA TYR A 21 -12.45 13.20 6.41
C TYR A 21 -12.07 11.77 6.08
N ILE A 22 -11.35 11.61 4.98
CA ILE A 22 -10.70 10.36 4.58
C ILE A 22 -9.21 10.57 4.73
N ILE A 23 -8.52 9.66 5.41
CA ILE A 23 -7.06 9.57 5.39
C ILE A 23 -6.70 8.51 4.37
N GLU A 24 -6.06 8.93 3.28
CA GLU A 24 -5.54 8.05 2.23
C GLU A 24 -4.06 7.78 2.51
N ASP A 25 -3.78 6.59 3.04
CA ASP A 25 -2.42 6.12 3.27
C ASP A 25 -1.94 5.34 2.04
N ASP A 26 -1.11 5.97 1.23
CA ASP A 26 -0.68 5.51 -0.09
C ASP A 26 0.82 5.20 -0.09
N TYR A 27 1.21 4.10 0.53
CA TYR A 27 2.61 3.77 0.78
C TYR A 27 3.28 2.90 -0.30
N ASP A 28 2.53 2.35 -1.27
CA ASP A 28 3.06 1.41 -2.28
C ASP A 28 2.46 1.54 -3.69
N SER A 29 1.71 2.60 -3.98
CA SER A 29 1.06 2.82 -5.29
C SER A 29 2.05 2.93 -6.45
N GLU A 30 3.27 3.38 -6.18
CA GLU A 30 4.36 3.40 -7.16
C GLU A 30 4.68 2.00 -7.68
N PHE A 31 4.40 0.94 -6.91
CA PHE A 31 4.62 -0.47 -7.28
C PHE A 31 3.40 -1.14 -7.92
N ARG A 32 2.55 -0.38 -8.59
CA ARG A 32 1.54 -0.98 -9.44
C ARG A 32 2.21 -1.69 -10.62
N LEU A 33 2.19 -3.02 -10.58
CA LEU A 33 2.92 -3.86 -11.53
C LEU A 33 2.15 -4.13 -12.82
N VAL A 34 0.82 -3.90 -12.83
CA VAL A 34 -0.07 -4.14 -13.98
C VAL A 34 -1.02 -2.97 -14.18
N GLY A 35 -1.24 -2.57 -15.42
CA GLY A 35 -2.18 -1.53 -15.80
C GLY A 35 -1.68 -0.10 -15.59
N LYS A 36 -2.56 0.87 -15.79
CA LYS A 36 -2.27 2.29 -15.57
C LYS A 36 -2.32 2.64 -14.09
N PRO A 37 -1.58 3.66 -13.64
CA PRO A 37 -1.74 4.20 -12.31
C PRO A 37 -3.21 4.56 -12.01
N ILE A 38 -3.67 4.26 -10.81
CA ILE A 38 -4.99 4.68 -10.36
C ILE A 38 -4.82 6.07 -9.73
N PRO A 39 -5.61 7.08 -10.13
CA PRO A 39 -5.58 8.37 -9.47
C PRO A 39 -5.82 8.24 -7.97
N THR A 40 -5.16 9.01 -7.15
CA THR A 40 -5.41 9.02 -5.69
C THR A 40 -6.82 9.55 -5.40
N LEU A 41 -7.40 9.22 -4.24
CA LEU A 41 -8.65 9.85 -3.80
C LEU A 41 -8.50 11.36 -3.71
N GLN A 42 -7.35 11.80 -3.18
CA GLN A 42 -7.01 13.21 -3.06
C GLN A 42 -7.01 13.92 -4.43
N SER A 43 -6.47 13.31 -5.49
CA SER A 43 -6.40 13.95 -6.81
C SER A 43 -7.75 14.12 -7.51
N ILE A 44 -8.77 13.35 -7.10
CA ILE A 44 -10.14 13.41 -7.64
C ILE A 44 -11.14 14.02 -6.65
N ASP A 45 -10.71 14.34 -5.44
CA ASP A 45 -11.56 14.98 -4.42
C ASP A 45 -11.81 16.45 -4.79
N ARG A 46 -13.08 16.82 -4.88
CA ARG A 46 -13.53 18.19 -5.11
C ARG A 46 -14.08 18.87 -3.85
N SER A 47 -14.16 18.11 -2.76
CA SER A 47 -14.80 18.55 -1.51
C SER A 47 -13.79 18.94 -0.46
N GLU A 48 -12.49 18.82 -0.73
CA GLU A 48 -11.40 19.05 0.23
C GLU A 48 -11.58 18.25 1.52
N ARG A 49 -11.83 16.94 1.38
CA ARG A 49 -12.07 16.00 2.49
C ARG A 49 -11.07 14.86 2.56
N VAL A 50 -10.09 14.84 1.68
CA VAL A 50 -9.06 13.80 1.68
C VAL A 50 -7.73 14.37 2.17
N VAL A 51 -7.21 13.76 3.23
CA VAL A 51 -5.83 13.94 3.70
C VAL A 51 -5.01 12.82 3.06
N TYR A 52 -4.07 13.18 2.20
CA TYR A 52 -3.19 12.20 1.55
C TYR A 52 -1.89 12.06 2.32
N MET A 53 -1.44 10.83 2.50
CA MET A 53 -0.16 10.51 3.15
C MET A 53 0.61 9.52 2.28
N ASN A 54 1.93 9.71 2.20
CA ASN A 54 2.83 8.78 1.54
C ASN A 54 4.21 8.76 2.23
N THR A 55 5.02 7.74 1.94
CA THR A 55 6.34 7.57 2.53
C THR A 55 7.36 7.11 1.50
N PHE A 56 8.59 7.61 1.61
CA PHE A 56 9.73 7.16 0.79
C PHE A 56 10.37 5.89 1.32
N THR A 57 9.98 5.41 2.50
CA THR A 57 10.54 4.20 3.13
C THR A 57 10.41 2.95 2.26
N LYS A 58 9.24 2.77 1.61
CA LYS A 58 8.98 1.60 0.75
C LYS A 58 9.56 1.76 -0.65
N THR A 59 9.61 2.98 -1.14
CA THR A 59 10.01 3.28 -2.52
C THR A 59 11.52 3.45 -2.68
N LEU A 60 12.23 3.85 -1.63
CA LEU A 60 13.69 4.04 -1.67
C LEU A 60 14.42 3.00 -0.82
N ALA A 61 14.40 3.17 0.49
CA ALA A 61 15.07 2.28 1.42
C ALA A 61 14.43 2.38 2.82
N SER A 62 14.49 1.30 3.59
CA SER A 62 13.96 1.26 4.96
C SER A 62 14.63 2.24 5.92
N THR A 63 15.84 2.69 5.59
CA THR A 63 16.61 3.70 6.33
C THR A 63 16.13 5.12 6.05
N ILE A 64 15.50 5.38 4.92
CA ILE A 64 14.90 6.67 4.59
C ILE A 64 13.58 6.79 5.34
N ARG A 65 13.57 7.58 6.39
CA ARG A 65 12.43 7.74 7.30
C ARG A 65 11.66 9.02 7.03
N ILE A 66 11.43 9.32 5.75
CA ILE A 66 10.70 10.50 5.29
C ILE A 66 9.32 10.08 4.83
N SER A 67 8.31 10.74 5.38
CA SER A 67 6.93 10.71 4.91
C SER A 67 6.41 12.13 4.72
N TYR A 68 5.37 12.28 3.93
CA TYR A 68 4.75 13.57 3.72
C TYR A 68 3.23 13.45 3.70
N MET A 69 2.59 14.58 3.93
CA MET A 69 1.14 14.70 4.01
C MET A 69 0.68 15.88 3.16
N VAL A 70 -0.36 15.69 2.38
CA VAL A 70 -1.03 16.74 1.63
C VAL A 70 -2.37 17.01 2.32
N LEU A 71 -2.49 18.21 2.87
CA LEU A 71 -3.69 18.64 3.60
C LEU A 71 -4.60 19.48 2.69
N PRO A 72 -5.93 19.36 2.82
CA PRO A 72 -6.87 20.37 2.35
C PRO A 72 -6.50 21.78 2.86
N GLY A 73 -6.77 22.83 2.07
CA GLY A 73 -6.34 24.18 2.38
C GLY A 73 -6.77 24.66 3.77
N HIS A 74 -8.03 24.42 4.13
CA HIS A 74 -8.56 24.80 5.45
C HIS A 74 -7.90 24.04 6.62
N LEU A 75 -7.49 22.78 6.42
CA LEU A 75 -6.75 22.02 7.43
C LEU A 75 -5.28 22.46 7.50
N LEU A 76 -4.70 22.87 6.38
CA LEU A 76 -3.35 23.42 6.38
C LEU A 76 -3.25 24.72 7.22
N GLU A 77 -4.25 25.61 7.11
CA GLU A 77 -4.34 26.81 7.94
C GLU A 77 -4.43 26.47 9.44
N GLU A 78 -5.28 25.52 9.80
CA GLU A 78 -5.41 25.08 11.20
C GLU A 78 -4.14 24.38 11.70
N PHE A 79 -3.49 23.60 10.86
CA PHE A 79 -2.20 22.98 11.16
C PHE A 79 -1.15 24.03 11.46
N GLN A 80 -1.03 25.05 10.63
CA GLN A 80 -0.07 26.15 10.81
C GLN A 80 -0.36 26.93 12.10
N LYS A 81 -1.62 27.23 12.39
CA LYS A 81 -2.01 27.97 13.62
C LYS A 81 -1.71 27.17 14.89
N ARG A 82 -1.95 25.87 14.89
CA ARG A 82 -1.90 25.04 16.11
C ARG A 82 -0.58 24.31 16.31
N LEU A 83 0.12 23.99 15.23
CA LEU A 83 1.28 23.09 15.24
C LEU A 83 2.57 23.75 14.71
N SER A 84 2.56 25.04 14.40
CA SER A 84 3.74 25.77 13.90
C SER A 84 4.94 25.78 14.88
N PHE A 85 4.68 25.49 16.15
CA PHE A 85 5.74 25.39 17.16
C PHE A 85 6.53 24.08 17.09
N TYR A 86 6.04 23.06 16.37
CA TYR A 86 6.80 21.84 16.14
C TYR A 86 7.83 22.02 15.05
N SER A 87 9.07 21.67 15.33
CA SER A 87 10.11 21.57 14.31
C SER A 87 9.94 20.30 13.49
N CYS A 88 10.25 20.38 12.20
CA CYS A 88 10.34 19.19 11.37
C CYS A 88 11.43 18.24 11.90
N THR A 89 11.09 16.98 12.10
CA THR A 89 12.02 15.96 12.63
C THR A 89 12.96 15.39 11.55
N VAL A 90 12.65 15.63 10.28
CA VAL A 90 13.50 15.22 9.16
C VAL A 90 14.64 16.22 8.99
N SER A 91 15.89 15.74 8.95
CA SER A 91 17.05 16.62 8.79
C SER A 91 17.03 17.36 7.45
N ASN A 92 17.49 18.62 7.43
CA ASN A 92 17.58 19.38 6.19
C ASN A 92 18.48 18.70 5.14
N PHE A 93 19.54 18.02 5.59
CA PHE A 93 20.42 17.27 4.71
C PHE A 93 19.64 16.17 3.94
N GLU A 94 18.82 15.39 4.62
CA GLU A 94 18.02 14.37 3.99
C GLU A 94 16.96 14.97 3.06
N GLN A 95 16.32 16.07 3.46
CA GLN A 95 15.33 16.76 2.63
C GLN A 95 15.97 17.29 1.33
N TYR A 96 17.09 17.98 1.40
CA TYR A 96 17.78 18.49 0.21
C TYR A 96 18.33 17.36 -0.67
N THR A 97 18.87 16.31 -0.08
CA THR A 97 19.34 15.14 -0.83
C THR A 97 18.20 14.48 -1.60
N LEU A 98 17.04 14.30 -0.94
CA LEU A 98 15.85 13.73 -1.57
C LEU A 98 15.32 14.66 -2.67
N ALA A 99 15.27 15.96 -2.45
CA ALA A 99 14.83 16.93 -3.43
C ALA A 99 15.70 16.86 -4.70
N SER A 100 17.02 16.90 -4.57
CA SER A 100 17.94 16.76 -5.71
C SER A 100 17.77 15.42 -6.42
N PHE A 101 17.58 14.33 -5.66
CA PHE A 101 17.37 13.01 -6.22
C PHE A 101 16.09 12.92 -7.07
N ILE A 102 15.05 13.64 -6.68
CA ILE A 102 13.80 13.74 -7.44
C ILE A 102 13.99 14.65 -8.66
N GLU A 103 14.54 15.86 -8.47
CA GLU A 103 14.71 16.87 -9.52
C GLU A 103 15.61 16.39 -10.67
N ASP A 104 16.68 15.66 -10.35
CA ASP A 104 17.58 15.06 -11.35
C ASP A 104 16.99 13.82 -12.05
N GLY A 105 15.77 13.41 -11.71
CA GLY A 105 15.08 12.26 -12.31
C GLY A 105 15.62 10.90 -11.87
N TYR A 106 16.47 10.84 -10.86
CA TYR A 106 16.98 9.57 -10.33
C TYR A 106 15.88 8.77 -9.62
N PHE A 107 14.93 9.44 -8.97
CA PHE A 107 13.80 8.78 -8.32
C PHE A 107 12.95 8.00 -9.33
N GLU A 108 12.56 8.62 -10.44
CA GLU A 108 11.78 7.94 -11.48
C GLU A 108 12.52 6.75 -12.09
N LYS A 109 13.81 6.91 -12.39
CA LYS A 109 14.66 5.82 -12.90
C LYS A 109 14.72 4.66 -11.89
N HIS A 110 14.86 4.98 -10.60
CA HIS A 110 14.85 4.00 -9.53
C HIS A 110 13.52 3.24 -9.47
N ILE A 111 12.39 3.95 -9.40
CA ILE A 111 11.05 3.35 -9.37
C ILE A 111 10.81 2.44 -10.58
N ASN A 112 11.17 2.88 -11.79
CA ASN A 112 11.00 2.07 -13.00
C ASN A 112 11.84 0.77 -12.95
N ARG A 113 13.08 0.84 -12.46
CA ARG A 113 13.94 -0.33 -12.26
C ARG A 113 13.32 -1.29 -11.23
N MET A 114 12.85 -0.78 -10.11
CA MET A 114 12.22 -1.58 -9.05
C MET A 114 10.92 -2.22 -9.53
N ARG A 115 10.08 -1.50 -10.27
CA ARG A 115 8.86 -2.07 -10.88
C ARG A 115 9.18 -3.26 -11.79
N ASN A 116 10.18 -3.14 -12.65
CA ASN A 116 10.59 -4.22 -13.54
C ASN A 116 11.13 -5.42 -12.75
N HIS A 117 11.92 -5.18 -11.72
CA HIS A 117 12.46 -6.22 -10.85
C HIS A 117 11.32 -6.96 -10.11
N TYR A 118 10.44 -6.24 -9.43
CA TYR A 118 9.33 -6.87 -8.69
C TYR A 118 8.34 -7.56 -9.62
N ARG A 119 8.10 -7.02 -10.81
CA ARG A 119 7.27 -7.69 -11.83
C ARG A 119 7.87 -9.05 -12.21
N ALA A 120 9.17 -9.11 -12.49
CA ALA A 120 9.84 -10.35 -12.84
C ALA A 120 9.75 -11.39 -11.70
N ILE A 121 9.98 -10.98 -10.45
CA ILE A 121 9.86 -11.86 -9.28
C ILE A 121 8.42 -12.37 -9.13
N ARG A 122 7.44 -11.47 -9.19
CA ARG A 122 6.02 -11.84 -9.12
C ARG A 122 5.65 -12.84 -10.19
N ASP A 123 5.99 -12.56 -11.45
CA ASP A 123 5.62 -13.41 -12.57
C ASP A 123 6.27 -14.80 -12.48
N ALA A 124 7.51 -14.86 -12.01
CA ALA A 124 8.18 -16.14 -11.72
C ALA A 124 7.47 -16.91 -10.60
N LEU A 125 7.09 -16.24 -9.51
CA LEU A 125 6.38 -16.86 -8.40
C LEU A 125 4.99 -17.36 -8.80
N LEU A 126 4.21 -16.55 -9.52
CA LEU A 126 2.90 -16.93 -10.04
C LEU A 126 3.00 -18.11 -11.00
N CYS A 127 4.01 -18.12 -11.87
CA CYS A 127 4.28 -19.24 -12.76
C CYS A 127 4.63 -20.52 -11.99
N ALA A 128 5.46 -20.42 -10.94
CA ALA A 128 5.83 -21.55 -10.09
C ALA A 128 4.59 -22.13 -9.38
N ILE A 129 3.73 -21.28 -8.81
CA ILE A 129 2.48 -21.73 -8.18
C ILE A 129 1.57 -22.44 -9.18
N LYS A 130 1.37 -21.88 -10.38
CA LYS A 130 0.55 -22.45 -11.45
C LYS A 130 1.07 -23.81 -11.96
N LYS A 131 2.36 -24.04 -11.89
CA LYS A 131 3.01 -25.30 -12.29
C LYS A 131 3.12 -26.32 -11.14
N SER A 132 2.83 -25.90 -9.91
CA SER A 132 2.93 -26.76 -8.74
C SER A 132 1.65 -27.56 -8.49
N PRO A 133 1.68 -28.59 -7.63
CA PRO A 133 0.46 -29.31 -7.18
C PRO A 133 -0.55 -28.40 -6.47
N LEU A 134 -0.15 -27.21 -6.03
CA LEU A 134 -1.07 -26.23 -5.43
C LEU A 134 -2.03 -25.60 -6.45
N ALA A 135 -1.74 -25.65 -7.74
CA ALA A 135 -2.55 -25.00 -8.78
C ALA A 135 -4.03 -25.41 -8.74
N SER A 136 -4.31 -26.70 -8.49
CA SER A 136 -5.68 -27.22 -8.42
C SER A 136 -6.41 -26.94 -7.12
N ARG A 137 -5.70 -26.46 -6.09
CA ARG A 137 -6.19 -26.26 -4.71
C ARG A 137 -5.99 -24.84 -4.22
N SER A 138 -5.67 -23.90 -5.12
CA SER A 138 -5.41 -22.52 -4.73
C SER A 138 -6.01 -21.52 -5.72
N THR A 139 -6.35 -20.35 -5.20
CA THR A 139 -6.80 -19.19 -5.98
C THR A 139 -5.96 -17.98 -5.59
N ILE A 140 -5.48 -17.25 -6.58
CA ILE A 140 -4.68 -16.06 -6.39
C ILE A 140 -5.57 -14.84 -6.60
N THR A 141 -5.52 -13.90 -5.65
CA THR A 141 -6.25 -12.63 -5.71
C THR A 141 -5.32 -11.47 -5.34
N GLU A 142 -5.70 -10.23 -5.71
CA GLU A 142 -4.94 -9.00 -5.43
C GLU A 142 -3.54 -8.96 -6.08
N GLU A 143 -3.30 -9.74 -7.14
CA GLU A 143 -1.98 -9.87 -7.78
C GLU A 143 -1.52 -8.65 -8.60
N SER A 144 -2.42 -7.69 -8.86
CA SER A 144 -2.15 -6.61 -9.81
C SER A 144 -1.57 -5.34 -9.18
N ALA A 145 -1.60 -5.20 -7.87
CA ALA A 145 -1.19 -4.00 -7.18
C ALA A 145 -0.38 -4.29 -5.91
N GLY A 146 0.61 -3.44 -5.63
CA GLY A 146 1.47 -3.57 -4.47
C GLY A 146 2.52 -4.68 -4.60
N LEU A 147 3.19 -4.95 -3.50
CA LEU A 147 4.29 -5.93 -3.39
C LEU A 147 3.84 -7.27 -2.79
N HIS A 148 2.55 -7.50 -2.67
CA HIS A 148 1.98 -8.72 -2.11
C HIS A 148 0.75 -9.16 -2.92
N PHE A 149 0.38 -10.40 -2.76
CA PHE A 149 -0.88 -10.96 -3.26
C PHE A 149 -1.44 -11.94 -2.23
N ILE A 150 -2.71 -12.27 -2.38
CA ILE A 150 -3.37 -13.23 -1.50
C ILE A 150 -3.46 -14.57 -2.23
N LEU A 151 -2.94 -15.62 -1.59
CA LEU A 151 -3.08 -17.00 -2.03
C LEU A 151 -4.09 -17.71 -1.12
N LYS A 152 -5.27 -17.97 -1.63
CA LYS A 152 -6.26 -18.81 -0.95
C LYS A 152 -5.92 -20.28 -1.24
N ILE A 153 -5.76 -21.09 -0.21
CA ILE A 153 -5.45 -22.53 -0.32
C ILE A 153 -6.61 -23.32 0.26
N ASP A 154 -7.15 -24.25 -0.51
CA ASP A 154 -8.14 -25.22 -0.01
C ASP A 154 -7.42 -26.27 0.84
N THR A 155 -7.50 -26.12 2.15
CA THR A 155 -6.85 -26.98 3.14
C THR A 155 -7.66 -27.06 4.43
N LYS A 156 -7.49 -28.17 5.14
CA LYS A 156 -8.03 -28.35 6.51
C LYS A 156 -7.04 -27.96 7.60
N LEU A 157 -5.82 -27.59 7.23
CA LEU A 157 -4.79 -27.20 8.20
C LEU A 157 -5.11 -25.82 8.78
N PRO A 158 -4.96 -25.63 10.09
CA PRO A 158 -5.03 -24.33 10.71
C PRO A 158 -3.92 -23.39 10.19
N ASP A 159 -4.19 -22.09 10.15
CA ASP A 159 -3.26 -21.06 9.68
C ASP A 159 -1.88 -21.14 10.35
N GLN A 160 -1.86 -21.30 11.67
CA GLN A 160 -0.61 -21.39 12.44
C GLN A 160 0.24 -22.61 12.04
N GLU A 161 -0.39 -23.71 11.67
CA GLU A 161 0.29 -24.91 11.22
C GLU A 161 0.84 -24.73 9.81
N LEU A 162 0.07 -24.08 8.91
CA LEU A 162 0.53 -23.67 7.58
C LEU A 162 1.77 -22.79 7.65
N VAL A 163 1.78 -21.78 8.51
CA VAL A 163 2.94 -20.89 8.72
C VAL A 163 4.16 -21.69 9.20
N LYS A 164 3.99 -22.59 10.16
CA LYS A 164 5.09 -23.43 10.67
C LYS A 164 5.66 -24.38 9.60
N ILE A 165 4.79 -25.06 8.86
CA ILE A 165 5.22 -25.98 7.79
C ILE A 165 5.94 -25.19 6.69
N SER A 166 5.40 -24.08 6.24
CA SER A 166 6.02 -23.23 5.23
C SER A 166 7.39 -22.74 5.68
N SER A 167 7.50 -22.27 6.92
CA SER A 167 8.75 -21.78 7.50
C SER A 167 9.81 -22.89 7.60
N SER A 168 9.42 -24.12 7.94
CA SER A 168 10.36 -25.27 7.98
C SER A 168 10.91 -25.62 6.59
N HIS A 169 10.24 -25.20 5.52
CA HIS A 169 10.70 -25.35 4.14
C HIS A 169 11.29 -24.05 3.55
N GLY A 170 11.62 -23.07 4.38
CA GLY A 170 12.24 -21.82 3.96
C GLY A 170 11.29 -20.83 3.29
N LEU A 171 9.96 -21.02 3.41
CA LEU A 171 8.94 -20.10 2.89
C LEU A 171 8.34 -19.30 4.04
N HIS A 172 8.54 -17.99 4.05
CA HIS A 172 7.91 -17.10 5.02
C HIS A 172 6.60 -16.56 4.46
N ILE A 173 5.49 -16.95 5.07
CA ILE A 173 4.13 -16.51 4.74
C ILE A 173 3.48 -15.90 5.99
N SER A 174 2.53 -14.99 5.78
CA SER A 174 1.63 -14.47 6.82
C SER A 174 0.20 -14.85 6.47
N CYS A 175 -0.60 -15.20 7.47
CA CYS A 175 -2.00 -15.53 7.26
C CYS A 175 -2.91 -14.35 7.54
N LEU A 176 -4.01 -14.23 6.79
CA LEU A 176 -4.98 -13.14 6.98
C LEU A 176 -5.58 -13.11 8.38
N SER A 177 -5.67 -14.25 9.04
CA SER A 177 -6.16 -14.35 10.43
C SER A 177 -5.37 -13.52 11.43
N GLU A 178 -4.09 -13.23 11.14
CA GLU A 178 -3.23 -12.38 11.99
C GLU A 178 -3.68 -10.90 11.99
N TYR A 179 -4.45 -10.49 10.98
CA TYR A 179 -4.94 -9.11 10.81
C TYR A 179 -6.36 -8.89 11.35
N TYR A 180 -7.01 -9.96 11.84
CA TYR A 180 -8.35 -9.83 12.42
C TYR A 180 -8.27 -9.65 13.93
N HIS A 181 -8.83 -8.54 14.43
CA HIS A 181 -8.94 -8.27 15.85
C HIS A 181 -10.38 -8.56 16.32
N GLY A 182 -10.53 -9.55 17.23
CA GLY A 182 -11.78 -9.80 17.96
C GLY A 182 -12.87 -10.57 17.19
N LEU A 183 -12.68 -10.90 15.93
CA LEU A 183 -13.57 -11.77 15.16
C LEU A 183 -12.87 -13.11 14.89
N LYS A 184 -13.54 -14.22 15.16
CA LYS A 184 -13.07 -15.51 14.60
C LYS A 184 -13.19 -15.39 13.08
N PRO A 185 -12.13 -15.72 12.32
CA PRO A 185 -12.25 -15.75 10.87
C PRO A 185 -13.34 -16.76 10.54
N GLU A 186 -14.44 -16.32 9.97
CA GLU A 186 -15.38 -17.20 9.32
C GLU A 186 -14.62 -17.90 8.19
N ASN A 187 -14.69 -19.22 8.11
CA ASN A 187 -14.00 -20.05 7.12
C ASN A 187 -14.45 -19.79 5.66
N HIS A 188 -15.18 -18.71 5.44
CA HIS A 188 -15.70 -18.30 4.16
C HIS A 188 -15.65 -16.79 4.03
N MET A 189 -14.53 -16.28 3.50
CA MET A 189 -14.63 -15.06 2.72
C MET A 189 -14.63 -15.43 1.24
N PRO A 190 -15.62 -14.90 0.48
CA PRO A 190 -15.74 -15.12 -0.95
C PRO A 190 -14.56 -14.56 -1.72
#